data_7db907513e2175c24c67d0ff4f94998e
#
_entry.id   7db907513e2175c24c67d0ff4f94998e
#
_cell.length_a   1.000
_cell.length_b   1.000
_cell.length_c   1.000
_cell.angle_alpha   90.00
_cell.angle_beta   90.00
_cell.angle_gamma   90.00
#
_symmetry.space_group_name_H-M   'P 1'
#
loop_
_entity.id
_entity.type
_entity.pdbx_description
1 polymer ?
#
loop_
_entity_poly.entity_id
_entity_poly.type
_entity_poly.pdbx_seq_one_letter_code
_entity_poly.pdbx_strand_id
1 'polypeptide(L)'
;IIILDKNQVQQTGKIKEVMDIGNAALKWKAFGWNVIDINGHDMPQIVKALDKASKLKNKKPTIIISNTIKGKGVSFMELNHKFHGKAPNDMEYKKAIEEIEKIDVKKFK
;
A
#
# COMPACT_ATOMS: atom_id res chain seq x y z
N ILE A 1 -11.99 -6.20 9.97
CA ILE A 1 -10.84 -5.34 9.60
C ILE A 1 -10.73 -5.33 8.08
N ILE A 2 -10.58 -4.15 7.49
CA ILE A 2 -10.31 -3.94 6.06
C ILE A 2 -8.98 -3.25 5.92
N ILE A 3 -8.20 -3.57 4.89
CA ILE A 3 -6.98 -2.87 4.52
C ILE A 3 -7.22 -2.16 3.19
N LEU A 4 -7.04 -0.84 3.18
CA LEU A 4 -7.02 -0.04 1.96
C LEU A 4 -5.57 0.11 1.51
N ASP A 5 -5.19 -0.58 0.43
CA ASP A 5 -3.90 -0.37 -0.24
C ASP A 5 -3.95 0.94 -1.04
N LYS A 6 -3.45 2.01 -0.43
CA LYS A 6 -3.42 3.36 -1.02
C LYS A 6 -2.11 3.54 -1.78
N ASN A 7 -1.97 2.85 -2.90
CA ASN A 7 -0.73 2.70 -3.66
C ASN A 7 -0.48 3.78 -4.73
N GLN A 8 -1.28 4.85 -4.72
CA GLN A 8 -1.17 6.05 -5.56
C GLN A 8 -1.51 5.85 -7.04
N VAL A 9 -1.78 4.63 -7.48
CA VAL A 9 -2.07 4.31 -8.90
C VAL A 9 -3.40 3.57 -9.01
N GLN A 10 -4.17 3.86 -10.04
CA GLN A 10 -5.43 3.20 -10.36
C GLN A 10 -5.44 2.83 -11.84
N GLN A 11 -5.49 1.53 -12.14
CA GLN A 11 -5.56 0.95 -13.49
C GLN A 11 -4.75 1.71 -14.57
N THR A 12 -5.25 2.86 -15.02
CA THR A 12 -4.77 3.61 -16.19
C THR A 12 -3.91 4.83 -15.86
N GLY A 13 -3.75 5.19 -14.58
CA GLY A 13 -3.01 6.39 -14.21
C GLY A 13 -2.89 6.62 -12.71
N LYS A 14 -2.41 7.78 -12.33
CA LYS A 14 -2.36 8.20 -10.93
C LYS A 14 -3.76 8.43 -10.37
N ILE A 15 -4.00 8.09 -9.10
CA ILE A 15 -5.32 8.28 -8.46
C ILE A 15 -5.83 9.71 -8.63
N LYS A 16 -4.97 10.72 -8.48
CA LYS A 16 -5.36 12.14 -8.63
C LYS A 16 -5.86 12.50 -10.03
N GLU A 17 -5.41 11.77 -11.04
CA GLU A 17 -5.75 12.04 -12.45
C GLU A 17 -6.97 11.23 -12.89
N VAL A 18 -7.16 10.02 -12.33
CA VAL A 18 -8.26 9.12 -12.70
C VAL A 18 -9.50 9.36 -11.84
N MET A 19 -9.36 9.21 -10.51
CA MET A 19 -10.41 9.47 -9.53
C MET A 19 -9.78 9.79 -8.17
N ASP A 20 -9.69 11.07 -7.84
CA ASP A 20 -9.17 11.49 -6.55
C ASP A 20 -10.19 11.21 -5.44
N ILE A 21 -9.83 10.30 -4.54
CA ILE A 21 -10.63 10.00 -3.36
C ILE A 21 -10.44 11.01 -2.21
N GLY A 22 -9.57 12.01 -2.38
CA GLY A 22 -9.28 13.02 -1.37
C GLY A 22 -8.77 12.43 -0.06
N ASN A 23 -9.23 12.98 1.06
CA ASN A 23 -8.86 12.48 2.38
C ASN A 23 -9.67 11.23 2.77
N ALA A 24 -9.15 10.05 2.45
CA ALA A 24 -9.81 8.79 2.76
C ALA A 24 -10.05 8.61 4.27
N ALA A 25 -9.10 9.03 5.12
CA ALA A 25 -9.22 8.87 6.58
C ALA A 25 -10.43 9.63 7.15
N LEU A 26 -10.65 10.87 6.69
CA LEU A 26 -11.80 11.65 7.12
C LEU A 26 -13.12 11.05 6.65
N LYS A 27 -13.18 10.53 5.42
CA LYS A 27 -14.36 9.88 4.88
C LYS A 27 -14.75 8.64 5.68
N TRP A 28 -13.79 7.75 5.95
CA TRP A 28 -14.06 6.55 6.74
C TRP A 28 -14.43 6.87 8.20
N LYS A 29 -13.81 7.90 8.80
CA LYS A 29 -14.24 8.40 10.14
C LYS A 29 -15.67 8.91 10.12
N ALA A 30 -16.07 9.66 9.09
CA ALA A 30 -17.44 10.16 8.94
C ALA A 30 -18.48 9.02 8.82
N PHE A 31 -18.11 7.89 8.23
CA PHE A 31 -18.93 6.68 8.22
C PHE A 31 -18.91 5.90 9.55
N GLY A 32 -18.24 6.40 10.59
CA GLY A 32 -18.22 5.78 11.91
C GLY A 32 -17.19 4.67 12.10
N TRP A 33 -16.25 4.48 11.17
CA TRP A 33 -15.21 3.47 11.25
C TRP A 33 -14.07 3.89 12.18
N ASN A 34 -13.41 2.91 12.81
CA ASN A 34 -12.07 3.10 13.36
C ASN A 34 -11.09 3.20 12.19
N VAL A 35 -10.21 4.22 12.22
CA VAL A 35 -9.23 4.45 11.16
C VAL A 35 -7.82 4.40 11.74
N ILE A 36 -6.96 3.59 11.14
CA ILE A 36 -5.53 3.50 11.43
C ILE A 36 -4.79 3.81 10.13
N ASP A 37 -3.98 4.86 10.13
CA ASP A 37 -3.22 5.29 8.94
C ASP A 37 -1.74 4.99 9.18
N ILE A 38 -1.11 4.28 8.22
CA ILE A 38 0.26 3.78 8.36
C ILE A 38 1.08 3.97 7.08
N ASN A 39 2.41 3.93 7.22
CA ASN A 39 3.31 3.61 6.12
C ASN A 39 3.24 2.10 5.87
N GLY A 40 2.69 1.68 4.72
CA GLY A 40 2.52 0.29 4.35
C GLY A 40 3.81 -0.44 3.94
N HIS A 41 4.96 0.25 3.98
CA HIS A 41 6.29 -0.35 3.80
C HIS A 41 7.08 -0.45 5.10
N ASP A 42 6.48 -0.09 6.25
CA ASP A 42 7.09 -0.14 7.57
C ASP A 42 6.51 -1.33 8.36
N MET A 43 7.28 -2.41 8.48
CA MET A 43 6.82 -3.64 9.14
C MET A 43 6.41 -3.44 10.60
N PRO A 44 7.15 -2.69 11.43
CA PRO A 44 6.72 -2.33 12.77
C PRO A 44 5.36 -1.63 12.82
N GLN A 45 5.09 -0.69 11.91
CA GLN A 45 3.78 -0.03 11.83
C GLN A 45 2.67 -0.99 11.42
N ILE A 46 2.94 -1.90 10.47
CA ILE A 46 1.97 -2.91 10.01
C ILE A 46 1.58 -3.82 11.17
N VAL A 47 2.54 -4.41 11.88
CA VAL A 47 2.31 -5.30 13.02
C VAL A 47 1.52 -4.57 14.11
N LYS A 48 1.95 -3.37 14.49
CA LYS A 48 1.26 -2.55 15.50
C LYS A 48 -0.17 -2.20 15.10
N ALA A 49 -0.42 -1.92 13.83
CA ALA A 49 -1.76 -1.60 13.33
C ALA A 49 -2.70 -2.81 13.40
N LEU A 50 -2.22 -4.00 12.99
CA LEU A 50 -2.98 -5.24 13.07
C LEU A 50 -3.29 -5.63 14.51
N ASP A 51 -2.29 -5.56 15.40
CA ASP A 51 -2.48 -5.82 16.83
C ASP A 51 -3.48 -4.85 17.46
N LYS A 52 -3.40 -3.57 17.13
CA LYS A 52 -4.35 -2.56 17.60
C LYS A 52 -5.75 -2.88 17.10
N ALA A 53 -5.90 -3.14 15.80
CA ALA A 53 -7.20 -3.41 15.19
C ALA A 53 -7.87 -4.64 15.78
N SER A 54 -7.11 -5.72 16.06
CA SER A 54 -7.63 -6.97 16.65
C SER A 54 -8.11 -6.82 18.09
N LYS A 55 -7.54 -5.86 18.84
CA LYS A 55 -7.87 -5.62 20.26
C LYS A 55 -9.03 -4.63 20.48
N LEU A 56 -9.51 -3.97 19.42
CA LEU A 56 -10.64 -3.03 19.54
C LEU A 56 -11.95 -3.75 19.85
N LYS A 57 -12.57 -3.40 20.96
CA LYS A 57 -13.83 -4.01 21.44
C LYS A 57 -15.07 -3.11 21.28
N ASN A 58 -14.95 -1.99 20.55
CA ASN A 58 -16.01 -0.98 20.44
C ASN A 58 -17.10 -1.32 19.41
N LYS A 59 -17.13 -2.54 18.88
CA LYS A 59 -18.09 -3.04 17.86
C LYS A 59 -18.13 -2.23 16.55
N LYS A 60 -17.17 -1.32 16.32
CA LYS A 60 -17.05 -0.58 15.07
C LYS A 60 -16.13 -1.31 14.10
N PRO A 61 -16.43 -1.30 12.80
CA PRO A 61 -15.48 -1.80 11.80
C PRO A 61 -14.20 -0.98 11.81
N THR A 62 -13.10 -1.59 11.44
CA THR A 62 -11.78 -0.94 11.42
C THR A 62 -11.20 -1.00 10.02
N ILE A 63 -10.73 0.13 9.53
CA ILE A 63 -9.94 0.23 8.30
C ILE A 63 -8.52 0.64 8.62
N ILE A 64 -7.56 -0.08 8.03
CA ILE A 64 -6.14 0.28 8.02
C ILE A 64 -5.84 0.89 6.65
N ILE A 65 -5.50 2.16 6.62
CA ILE A 65 -5.06 2.84 5.39
C ILE A 65 -3.56 2.64 5.28
N SER A 66 -3.17 1.78 4.35
CA SER A 66 -1.78 1.43 4.08
C SER A 66 -1.27 2.31 2.94
N ASN A 67 -0.50 3.35 3.26
CA ASN A 67 0.13 4.19 2.25
C ASN A 67 1.34 3.44 1.68
N THR A 68 1.22 3.03 0.42
CA THR A 68 2.22 2.25 -0.29
C THR A 68 2.63 2.91 -1.60
N ILE A 69 3.61 2.34 -2.24
CA ILE A 69 4.05 2.67 -3.60
C ILE A 69 3.86 1.41 -4.44
N LYS A 70 3.00 1.46 -5.47
CA LYS A 70 2.85 0.36 -6.41
C LYS A 70 4.21 0.02 -7.04
N GLY A 71 4.58 -1.27 -7.05
CA GLY A 71 5.84 -1.74 -7.62
C GLY A 71 7.10 -1.42 -6.78
N LYS A 72 6.93 -1.09 -5.49
CA LYS A 72 8.03 -0.75 -4.58
C LYS A 72 9.16 -1.78 -4.61
N GLY A 73 10.39 -1.29 -4.78
CA GLY A 73 11.60 -2.11 -4.82
C GLY A 73 12.09 -2.42 -6.23
N VAL A 74 11.29 -2.12 -7.27
CA VAL A 74 11.69 -2.27 -8.67
C VAL A 74 11.54 -0.94 -9.39
N SER A 75 12.66 -0.31 -9.73
CA SER A 75 12.72 1.09 -10.15
C SER A 75 11.79 1.44 -11.32
N PHE A 76 11.68 0.58 -12.32
CA PHE A 76 10.85 0.80 -13.51
C PHE A 76 9.37 0.43 -13.30
N MET A 77 9.03 -0.23 -12.19
CA MET A 77 7.66 -0.57 -11.81
C MET A 77 7.05 0.43 -10.81
N GLU A 78 7.87 1.17 -10.04
CA GLU A 78 7.37 2.12 -9.06
C GLU A 78 6.46 3.16 -9.71
N LEU A 79 5.22 3.28 -9.20
CA LEU A 79 4.18 4.19 -9.70
C LEU A 79 3.81 4.02 -11.19
N ASN A 80 4.21 2.92 -11.81
CA ASN A 80 3.97 2.65 -13.22
C ASN A 80 2.68 1.83 -13.41
N HIS A 81 1.61 2.50 -13.87
CA HIS A 81 0.32 1.87 -14.13
C HIS A 81 0.36 0.81 -15.25
N LYS A 82 1.35 0.86 -16.17
CA LYS A 82 1.48 -0.10 -17.28
C LYS A 82 1.69 -1.54 -16.80
N PHE A 83 2.17 -1.73 -15.55
CA PHE A 83 2.27 -3.05 -14.91
C PHE A 83 0.98 -3.47 -14.17
N HIS A 84 -0.14 -2.80 -14.40
CA HIS A 84 -1.42 -3.29 -13.94
C HIS A 84 -1.92 -4.39 -14.87
N GLY A 85 -1.80 -5.64 -14.45
CA GLY A 85 -2.20 -6.81 -15.25
C GLY A 85 -1.22 -7.21 -16.36
N LYS A 86 0.00 -6.65 -16.40
CA LYS A 86 1.07 -7.02 -17.32
C LYS A 86 2.25 -7.63 -16.58
N ALA A 87 2.68 -8.81 -16.98
CA ALA A 87 3.93 -9.38 -16.49
C ALA A 87 5.15 -8.69 -17.13
N PRO A 88 6.30 -8.64 -16.43
CA PRO A 88 7.56 -8.21 -17.03
C PRO A 88 8.00 -9.19 -18.12
N ASN A 89 8.70 -8.70 -19.14
CA ASN A 89 9.42 -9.54 -20.08
C ASN A 89 10.73 -10.08 -19.46
N ASP A 90 11.47 -10.95 -20.17
CA ASP A 90 12.66 -11.61 -19.63
C ASP A 90 13.77 -10.65 -19.20
N MET A 91 13.96 -9.52 -19.91
CA MET A 91 14.96 -8.51 -19.55
C MET A 91 14.49 -7.70 -18.32
N GLU A 92 13.24 -7.30 -18.31
CA GLU A 92 12.60 -6.62 -17.16
C GLU A 92 12.63 -7.52 -15.92
N TYR A 93 12.35 -8.83 -16.08
CA TYR A 93 12.41 -9.81 -15.00
C TYR A 93 13.81 -9.89 -14.39
N LYS A 94 14.85 -10.08 -15.21
CA LYS A 94 16.25 -10.15 -14.74
C LYS A 94 16.62 -8.90 -13.97
N LYS A 95 16.32 -7.72 -14.53
CA LYS A 95 16.59 -6.44 -13.86
C LYS A 95 15.83 -6.31 -12.55
N ALA A 96 14.57 -6.72 -12.49
CA ALA A 96 13.77 -6.68 -11.26
C ALA A 96 14.39 -7.55 -10.15
N ILE A 97 14.83 -8.77 -10.48
CA ILE A 97 15.50 -9.66 -9.53
C ILE A 97 16.79 -9.04 -9.01
N GLU A 98 17.63 -8.48 -9.89
CA GLU A 98 18.87 -7.81 -9.50
C GLU A 98 18.63 -6.62 -8.54
N GLU A 99 17.54 -5.87 -8.75
CA GLU A 99 17.18 -4.76 -7.86
C GLU A 99 16.67 -5.26 -6.51
N ILE A 100 15.84 -6.30 -6.50
CA ILE A 100 15.26 -6.88 -5.27
C ILE A 100 16.35 -7.53 -4.40
N GLU A 101 17.29 -8.25 -5.00
CA GLU A 101 18.40 -8.90 -4.29
C GLU A 101 19.34 -7.91 -3.60
N LYS A 102 19.41 -6.67 -4.08
CA LYS A 102 20.17 -5.57 -3.44
C LYS A 102 19.46 -4.94 -2.25
N ILE A 103 18.18 -5.25 -2.04
CA ILE A 103 17.42 -4.69 -0.91
C ILE A 103 17.91 -5.31 0.39
N ASP A 104 18.43 -4.46 1.28
CA ASP A 104 18.83 -4.91 2.63
C ASP A 104 17.58 -5.18 3.48
N VAL A 105 17.19 -6.45 3.55
CA VAL A 105 16.02 -6.90 4.35
C VAL A 105 16.17 -6.61 5.85
N LYS A 106 17.37 -6.32 6.36
CA LYS A 106 17.56 -5.92 7.76
C LYS A 106 16.95 -4.57 8.09
N LYS A 107 16.72 -3.73 7.07
CA LYS A 107 16.04 -2.43 7.24
C LYS A 107 14.53 -2.55 7.46
N PHE A 108 13.96 -3.75 7.32
CA PHE A 108 12.52 -4.01 7.52
C PHE A 108 12.22 -4.74 8.84
N LYS A 109 13.23 -4.91 9.70
CA LYS A 109 13.08 -5.56 11.03
C LYS A 109 12.80 -4.56 12.13
#